data_4b0eef449acad8088742ea49c1750260
#
_entry.id   4b0eef449acad8088742ea49c1750260
#
_cell.length_a   1.000
_cell.length_b   1.000
_cell.length_c   1.000
_cell.angle_alpha   90.00
_cell.angle_beta   90.00
_cell.angle_gamma   90.00
#
_symmetry.space_group_name_H-M   'P 1'
#
loop_
_entity.id
_entity.type
_entity.pdbx_description
1 polymer ?
#
loop_
_entity_poly.entity_id
_entity_poly.type
_entity_poly.pdbx_seq_one_letter_code
_entity_poly.pdbx_strand_id
1 'polypeptide(L)'
;DCIVTHMKQAAARHHQVFARLNYTANNITSFTDVLNDFSSMPESDKSYIQFNFQQIWQDQEQNDLTEAVAELKAQYAQKGFAVESDHICHRHNCYADHENHLVVNYDGLLFKCTARDFKETRSEGRLQADGEVVWNEKYARRMEVKYANKACLACKILPICNGGCSQNKLDAHNLDHCYNGMSEDDKDERMLQ
;
A
#
# COMPACT_ATOMS: atom_id res chain seq x y z
N ASP A 1 -10.93 22.20 -11.83
CA ASP A 1 -10.65 20.79 -12.08
C ASP A 1 -11.86 19.93 -11.70
N CYS A 2 -12.32 19.04 -12.63
CA CYS A 2 -13.54 18.25 -12.41
C CYS A 2 -13.40 17.26 -11.24
N ILE A 3 -12.20 16.70 -10.97
CA ILE A 3 -11.96 15.78 -9.87
C ILE A 3 -12.21 16.47 -8.53
N VAL A 4 -11.60 17.64 -8.31
CA VAL A 4 -11.79 18.42 -7.08
C VAL A 4 -13.26 18.81 -6.88
N THR A 5 -13.95 19.21 -7.97
CA THR A 5 -15.37 19.53 -7.92
C THR A 5 -16.20 18.33 -7.47
N HIS A 6 -15.95 17.14 -8.01
CA HIS A 6 -16.68 15.92 -7.64
C HIS A 6 -16.36 15.48 -6.20
N MET A 7 -15.11 15.62 -5.74
CA MET A 7 -14.73 15.36 -4.36
C MET A 7 -15.51 16.24 -3.39
N LYS A 8 -15.59 17.56 -3.64
CA LYS A 8 -16.37 18.50 -2.84
C LYS A 8 -17.87 18.15 -2.85
N GLN A 9 -18.42 17.79 -4.01
CA GLN A 9 -19.83 17.41 -4.11
C GLN A 9 -20.14 16.11 -3.36
N ALA A 10 -19.23 15.14 -3.36
CA ALA A 10 -19.36 13.90 -2.62
C ALA A 10 -19.32 14.16 -1.11
N ALA A 11 -18.34 14.94 -0.64
CA ALA A 11 -18.20 15.32 0.76
C ALA A 11 -19.41 16.11 1.28
N ALA A 12 -19.93 17.06 0.50
CA ALA A 12 -21.15 17.83 0.83
C ALA A 12 -22.41 16.94 0.94
N ARG A 13 -22.38 15.72 0.40
CA ARG A 13 -23.42 14.69 0.56
C ARG A 13 -23.07 13.65 1.63
N HIS A 14 -22.06 13.93 2.45
CA HIS A 14 -21.57 13.08 3.52
C HIS A 14 -21.04 11.71 3.03
N HIS A 15 -20.56 11.64 1.79
CA HIS A 15 -19.84 10.47 1.31
C HIS A 15 -18.36 10.55 1.68
N GLN A 16 -17.82 9.45 2.20
CA GLN A 16 -16.41 9.36 2.49
C GLN A 16 -15.59 9.32 1.18
N VAL A 17 -14.63 10.20 1.05
CA VAL A 17 -13.75 10.33 -0.11
C VAL A 17 -12.32 10.02 0.32
N PHE A 18 -11.69 9.04 -0.35
CA PHE A 18 -10.27 8.71 -0.15
C PHE A 18 -9.47 9.20 -1.37
N ALA A 19 -8.72 10.27 -1.18
CA ALA A 19 -7.89 10.86 -2.22
C ALA A 19 -6.45 10.36 -2.11
N ARG A 20 -6.02 9.58 -3.08
CA ARG A 20 -4.64 9.11 -3.14
C ARG A 20 -3.78 10.10 -3.93
N LEU A 21 -2.77 10.66 -3.29
CA LEU A 21 -1.77 11.54 -3.88
C LEU A 21 -0.48 10.74 -4.12
N ASN A 22 -0.20 10.43 -5.38
CA ASN A 22 1.00 9.71 -5.76
C ASN A 22 2.14 10.70 -5.97
N TYR A 23 3.19 10.61 -5.16
CA TYR A 23 4.30 11.56 -5.17
C TYR A 23 5.63 10.95 -5.62
N THR A 24 6.48 11.82 -6.13
CA THR A 24 7.89 11.63 -6.43
C THR A 24 8.65 12.83 -5.88
N ALA A 25 9.98 12.81 -5.90
CA ALA A 25 10.80 13.98 -5.56
C ALA A 25 10.45 15.23 -6.40
N ASN A 26 10.04 15.01 -7.64
CA ASN A 26 9.78 16.09 -8.60
C ASN A 26 8.42 16.78 -8.42
N ASN A 27 7.44 16.13 -7.80
CA ASN A 27 6.07 16.68 -7.70
C ASN A 27 5.56 16.91 -6.28
N ILE A 28 6.28 16.43 -5.25
CA ILE A 28 5.80 16.49 -3.87
C ILE A 28 5.46 17.90 -3.40
N THR A 29 6.23 18.90 -3.81
CA THR A 29 6.01 20.31 -3.44
C THR A 29 4.73 20.88 -4.04
N SER A 30 4.27 20.37 -5.18
CA SER A 30 3.04 20.84 -5.83
C SER A 30 1.76 20.47 -5.07
N PHE A 31 1.83 19.52 -4.14
CA PHE A 31 0.65 19.13 -3.35
C PHE A 31 0.24 20.18 -2.32
N THR A 32 1.10 21.12 -1.97
CA THR A 32 0.69 22.30 -1.18
C THR A 32 -0.32 23.15 -1.97
N ASP A 33 -0.19 23.24 -3.30
CA ASP A 33 -1.12 24.00 -4.14
C ASP A 33 -2.51 23.34 -4.20
N VAL A 34 -2.58 22.01 -4.10
CA VAL A 34 -3.85 21.28 -4.08
C VAL A 34 -4.73 21.70 -2.89
N LEU A 35 -4.13 22.08 -1.75
CA LEU A 35 -4.87 22.63 -0.61
C LEU A 35 -5.65 23.89 -0.96
N ASN A 36 -5.12 24.73 -1.85
CA ASN A 36 -5.76 25.98 -2.27
C ASN A 36 -7.07 25.69 -3.01
N ASP A 37 -7.15 24.57 -3.73
CA ASP A 37 -8.37 24.14 -4.42
C ASP A 37 -9.53 23.86 -3.45
N PHE A 38 -9.21 23.54 -2.19
CA PHE A 38 -10.19 23.25 -1.15
C PHE A 38 -10.44 24.40 -0.18
N SER A 39 -9.83 25.57 -0.41
CA SER A 39 -9.91 26.74 0.50
C SER A 39 -11.34 27.24 0.78
N SER A 40 -12.24 27.09 -0.20
CA SER A 40 -13.65 27.49 -0.08
C SER A 40 -14.58 26.41 0.49
N MET A 41 -14.03 25.27 0.90
CA MET A 41 -14.83 24.15 1.40
C MET A 41 -15.25 24.38 2.85
N PRO A 42 -16.54 24.12 3.23
CA PRO A 42 -16.98 24.18 4.62
C PRO A 42 -16.17 23.24 5.51
N GLU A 43 -15.86 23.67 6.74
CA GLU A 43 -15.12 22.84 7.70
C GLU A 43 -15.82 21.51 8.00
N SER A 44 -17.16 21.53 8.10
CA SER A 44 -17.98 20.33 8.32
C SER A 44 -17.76 19.24 7.28
N ASP A 45 -17.44 19.63 6.04
CA ASP A 45 -17.36 18.71 4.92
C ASP A 45 -15.95 18.13 4.76
N LYS A 46 -14.92 18.82 5.30
CA LYS A 46 -13.52 18.40 5.20
C LYS A 46 -13.26 17.06 5.88
N SER A 47 -13.98 16.76 6.97
CA SER A 47 -13.90 15.48 7.68
C SER A 47 -14.28 14.26 6.82
N TYR A 48 -14.99 14.48 5.72
CA TYR A 48 -15.36 13.43 4.77
C TYR A 48 -14.28 13.19 3.70
N ILE A 49 -13.17 13.97 3.68
CA ILE A 49 -12.06 13.75 2.75
C ILE A 49 -10.84 13.32 3.54
N GLN A 50 -10.32 12.14 3.19
CA GLN A 50 -9.03 11.65 3.69
C GLN A 50 -8.01 11.64 2.55
N PHE A 51 -6.83 12.22 2.82
CA PHE A 51 -5.72 12.22 1.90
C PHE A 51 -4.69 11.16 2.28
N ASN A 52 -4.32 10.33 1.30
CA ASN A 52 -3.32 9.27 1.42
C ASN A 52 -2.15 9.58 0.51
N PHE A 53 -0.97 9.79 1.08
CA PHE A 53 0.25 10.10 0.35
C PHE A 53 1.01 8.82 0.04
N GLN A 54 1.21 8.53 -1.25
CA GLN A 54 1.86 7.29 -1.68
C GLN A 54 3.04 7.60 -2.60
N GLN A 55 4.24 7.16 -2.20
CA GLN A 55 5.41 7.28 -3.06
C GLN A 55 5.26 6.38 -4.29
N ILE A 56 5.63 6.90 -5.44
CA ILE A 56 5.70 6.12 -6.68
C ILE A 56 6.96 5.27 -6.61
N TRP A 57 6.78 3.98 -6.36
CA TRP A 57 7.88 3.03 -6.19
C TRP A 57 8.62 2.68 -7.49
N GLN A 58 8.06 3.01 -8.66
CA GLN A 58 8.71 2.88 -9.97
C GLN A 58 9.68 4.04 -10.26
N ASP A 59 9.65 5.10 -9.45
CA ASP A 59 10.58 6.22 -9.58
C ASP A 59 12.00 5.76 -9.27
N GLN A 60 12.93 5.99 -10.20
CA GLN A 60 14.32 5.56 -10.06
C GLN A 60 15.10 6.43 -9.06
N GLU A 61 14.65 7.64 -8.81
CA GLU A 61 15.23 8.53 -7.82
C GLU A 61 14.65 8.21 -6.43
N GLN A 62 15.24 7.25 -5.74
CA GLN A 62 14.90 6.94 -4.35
C GLN A 62 15.51 7.99 -3.41
N ASN A 63 14.93 9.19 -3.40
CA ASN A 63 15.23 10.19 -2.40
C ASN A 63 14.47 9.88 -1.10
N ASP A 64 15.10 10.10 0.04
CA ASP A 64 14.37 10.08 1.32
C ASP A 64 13.47 11.32 1.39
N LEU A 65 12.18 11.12 1.26
CA LEU A 65 11.15 12.14 1.30
C LEU A 65 10.34 12.12 2.60
N THR A 66 10.80 11.38 3.60
CA THR A 66 10.06 11.15 4.85
C THR A 66 9.69 12.45 5.54
N GLU A 67 10.65 13.38 5.67
CA GLU A 67 10.43 14.68 6.31
C GLU A 67 9.46 15.55 5.50
N ALA A 68 9.64 15.64 4.19
CA ALA A 68 8.77 16.41 3.31
C ALA A 68 7.32 15.90 3.32
N VAL A 69 7.13 14.60 3.37
CA VAL A 69 5.80 13.96 3.49
C VAL A 69 5.18 14.25 4.85
N ALA A 70 5.96 14.16 5.93
CA ALA A 70 5.47 14.46 7.29
C ALA A 70 5.00 15.92 7.40
N GLU A 71 5.77 16.85 6.83
CA GLU A 71 5.42 18.27 6.77
C GLU A 71 4.14 18.51 5.98
N LEU A 72 4.01 17.85 4.82
CA LEU A 72 2.83 17.94 3.98
C LEU A 72 1.58 17.38 4.68
N LYS A 73 1.69 16.21 5.33
CA LYS A 73 0.61 15.63 6.15
C LYS A 73 0.18 16.59 7.25
N ALA A 74 1.11 17.24 7.93
CA ALA A 74 0.81 18.23 8.96
C ALA A 74 0.05 19.43 8.40
N GLN A 75 0.41 19.95 7.21
CA GLN A 75 -0.31 21.04 6.55
C GLN A 75 -1.77 20.66 6.23
N TYR A 76 -2.01 19.44 5.70
CA TYR A 76 -3.36 18.98 5.42
C TYR A 76 -4.20 18.79 6.70
N ALA A 77 -3.61 18.22 7.74
CA ALA A 77 -4.27 18.08 9.04
C ALA A 77 -4.63 19.45 9.66
N GLN A 78 -3.74 20.44 9.60
CA GLN A 78 -4.01 21.80 10.05
C GLN A 78 -5.15 22.50 9.30
N LYS A 79 -5.40 22.09 8.05
CA LYS A 79 -6.54 22.56 7.25
C LYS A 79 -7.84 21.80 7.50
N GLY A 80 -7.86 20.87 8.46
CA GLY A 80 -9.05 20.12 8.86
C GLY A 80 -9.32 18.85 8.07
N PHE A 81 -8.38 18.41 7.23
CA PHE A 81 -8.53 17.15 6.49
C PHE A 81 -8.01 15.96 7.30
N ALA A 82 -8.65 14.81 7.13
CA ALA A 82 -8.07 13.56 7.58
C ALA A 82 -6.87 13.19 6.70
N VAL A 83 -5.79 12.76 7.32
CA VAL A 83 -4.63 12.22 6.63
C VAL A 83 -4.40 10.79 7.10
N GLU A 84 -3.86 9.95 6.21
CA GLU A 84 -3.48 8.60 6.59
C GLU A 84 -2.45 8.67 7.72
N SER A 85 -2.77 8.02 8.83
CA SER A 85 -1.82 7.85 9.92
C SER A 85 -0.78 6.82 9.51
N ASP A 86 0.47 7.06 9.84
CA ASP A 86 1.56 6.08 9.64
C ASP A 86 1.45 4.89 10.62
N HIS A 87 0.32 4.77 11.30
CA HIS A 87 0.02 3.61 12.12
C HIS A 87 -0.07 2.39 11.22
N ILE A 88 1.10 1.79 11.01
CA ILE A 88 1.23 0.49 10.36
C ILE A 88 0.66 -0.57 11.32
N CYS A 89 -0.60 -0.43 11.64
CA CYS A 89 -1.35 -1.53 12.19
C CYS A 89 -1.84 -2.38 11.01
N HIS A 90 -0.91 -2.99 10.28
CA HIS A 90 -1.25 -4.01 9.29
C HIS A 90 -1.77 -5.26 10.04
N ARG A 91 -2.92 -5.09 10.71
CA ARG A 91 -3.69 -6.23 11.24
C ARG A 91 -4.20 -7.14 10.14
N HIS A 92 -4.02 -6.74 8.88
CA HIS A 92 -4.53 -7.48 7.74
C HIS A 92 -3.37 -8.08 6.94
N ASN A 93 -3.50 -9.35 6.63
CA ASN A 93 -2.65 -9.97 5.63
C ASN A 93 -2.81 -9.22 4.29
N CYS A 94 -1.72 -9.11 3.54
CA CYS A 94 -1.81 -8.61 2.19
C CYS A 94 -2.82 -9.46 1.39
N TYR A 95 -3.64 -8.83 0.56
CA TYR A 95 -4.62 -9.55 -0.28
C TYR A 95 -3.95 -10.65 -1.11
N ALA A 96 -2.69 -10.45 -1.53
CA ALA A 96 -1.93 -11.45 -2.29
C ALA A 96 -1.64 -12.74 -1.51
N ASP A 97 -1.77 -12.73 -0.19
CA ASP A 97 -1.54 -13.87 0.68
C ASP A 97 -2.83 -14.65 1.02
N HIS A 98 -3.99 -14.17 0.56
CA HIS A 98 -5.26 -14.85 0.77
C HIS A 98 -5.50 -15.89 -0.34
N GLU A 99 -5.80 -17.13 0.02
CA GLU A 99 -6.07 -18.20 -0.94
C GLU A 99 -7.16 -17.83 -1.94
N ASN A 100 -8.25 -17.24 -1.47
CA ASN A 100 -9.43 -16.88 -2.26
C ASN A 100 -9.27 -15.58 -3.07
N HIS A 101 -8.09 -14.93 -3.04
CA HIS A 101 -7.83 -13.76 -3.86
C HIS A 101 -7.10 -14.15 -5.15
N LEU A 102 -7.54 -13.57 -6.25
CA LEU A 102 -6.85 -13.69 -7.53
C LEU A 102 -7.06 -12.43 -8.38
N VAL A 103 -6.09 -12.15 -9.22
CA VAL A 103 -6.15 -11.09 -10.25
C VAL A 103 -6.16 -11.79 -11.60
N VAL A 104 -7.20 -11.56 -12.38
CA VAL A 104 -7.33 -12.11 -13.75
C VAL A 104 -6.86 -11.05 -14.74
N ASN A 105 -5.87 -11.37 -15.54
CA ASN A 105 -5.46 -10.54 -16.67
C ASN A 105 -6.36 -10.83 -17.89
N TYR A 106 -6.39 -9.90 -18.85
CA TYR A 106 -7.25 -9.99 -20.05
C TYR A 106 -7.02 -11.26 -20.89
N ASP A 107 -5.86 -11.89 -20.77
CA ASP A 107 -5.46 -13.13 -21.47
C ASP A 107 -5.73 -14.40 -20.67
N GLY A 108 -6.40 -14.28 -19.52
CA GLY A 108 -6.70 -15.36 -18.61
C GLY A 108 -5.55 -15.79 -17.70
N LEU A 109 -4.40 -15.11 -17.76
CA LEU A 109 -3.32 -15.35 -16.78
C LEU A 109 -3.73 -14.87 -15.40
N LEU A 110 -3.34 -15.64 -14.38
CA LEU A 110 -3.65 -15.35 -12.97
C LEU A 110 -2.43 -14.86 -12.23
N PHE A 111 -2.67 -13.86 -11.38
CA PHE A 111 -1.67 -13.26 -10.50
C PHE A 111 -2.26 -13.07 -9.10
N LYS A 112 -1.40 -13.03 -8.10
CA LYS A 112 -1.79 -12.72 -6.72
C LYS A 112 -1.49 -11.26 -6.36
N CYS A 113 -0.43 -10.68 -6.93
CA CYS A 113 0.05 -9.34 -6.59
C CYS A 113 -0.09 -8.39 -7.77
N THR A 114 -0.66 -7.19 -7.54
CA THR A 114 -0.78 -6.12 -8.55
C THR A 114 0.42 -5.18 -8.59
N ALA A 115 1.39 -5.33 -7.69
CA ALA A 115 2.55 -4.46 -7.59
C ALA A 115 3.73 -4.90 -8.48
N ARG A 116 3.47 -5.71 -9.51
CA ARG A 116 4.44 -6.16 -10.52
C ARG A 116 3.80 -6.14 -11.90
N ASP A 117 4.65 -6.22 -12.93
CA ASP A 117 4.20 -6.34 -14.30
C ASP A 117 3.50 -7.70 -14.53
N PHE A 118 2.42 -7.68 -15.30
CA PHE A 118 1.62 -8.86 -15.64
C PHE A 118 2.19 -9.64 -16.83
N LYS A 119 3.48 -10.04 -16.71
CA LYS A 119 4.13 -10.89 -17.70
C LYS A 119 3.82 -12.35 -17.45
N GLU A 120 3.70 -13.14 -18.52
CA GLU A 120 3.46 -14.57 -18.44
C GLU A 120 4.49 -15.30 -17.54
N THR A 121 5.74 -14.86 -17.60
CA THR A 121 6.82 -15.39 -16.75
C THR A 121 6.58 -15.18 -15.23
N ARG A 122 5.67 -14.30 -14.86
CA ARG A 122 5.30 -14.02 -13.46
C ARG A 122 3.92 -14.56 -13.08
N SER A 123 3.19 -15.14 -14.04
CA SER A 123 1.86 -15.67 -13.75
C SER A 123 1.94 -16.86 -12.78
N GLU A 124 0.96 -16.94 -11.91
CA GLU A 124 0.83 -17.96 -10.88
C GLU A 124 -0.24 -19.00 -11.20
N GLY A 125 -0.93 -18.79 -12.32
CA GLY A 125 -1.96 -19.72 -12.80
C GLY A 125 -2.63 -19.22 -14.06
N ARG A 126 -3.72 -19.90 -14.42
CA ARG A 126 -4.56 -19.59 -15.57
C ARG A 126 -6.03 -19.87 -15.26
N LEU A 127 -6.89 -18.97 -15.67
CA LEU A 127 -8.33 -19.18 -15.76
C LEU A 127 -8.62 -19.87 -17.10
N GLN A 128 -9.23 -21.03 -17.04
CA GLN A 128 -9.62 -21.81 -18.22
C GLN A 128 -10.93 -21.30 -18.82
N ALA A 129 -11.23 -21.66 -20.05
CA ALA A 129 -12.44 -21.24 -20.76
C ALA A 129 -13.74 -21.76 -20.12
N ASP A 130 -13.67 -22.84 -19.38
CA ASP A 130 -14.79 -23.42 -18.61
C ASP A 130 -14.96 -22.78 -17.21
N GLY A 131 -14.08 -21.83 -16.84
CA GLY A 131 -14.10 -21.15 -15.55
C GLY A 131 -13.25 -21.83 -14.48
N GLU A 132 -12.56 -22.93 -14.79
CA GLU A 132 -11.66 -23.58 -13.86
C GLU A 132 -10.41 -22.71 -13.62
N VAL A 133 -10.01 -22.61 -12.34
CA VAL A 133 -8.77 -21.94 -11.91
C VAL A 133 -7.67 -22.97 -11.72
N VAL A 134 -6.65 -22.93 -12.58
CA VAL A 134 -5.50 -23.84 -12.51
C VAL A 134 -4.29 -23.06 -12.03
N TRP A 135 -3.81 -23.36 -10.81
CA TRP A 135 -2.63 -22.77 -10.21
C TRP A 135 -1.36 -23.54 -10.63
N ASN A 136 -0.23 -22.84 -10.69
CA ASN A 136 1.07 -23.43 -10.98
C ASN A 136 1.99 -23.45 -9.73
N GLU A 137 3.22 -23.94 -9.89
CA GLU A 137 4.19 -24.06 -8.80
C GLU A 137 4.55 -22.71 -8.15
N LYS A 138 4.43 -21.58 -8.87
CA LYS A 138 4.72 -20.25 -8.30
C LYS A 138 3.68 -19.84 -7.28
N TYR A 139 2.42 -20.24 -7.50
CA TYR A 139 1.37 -20.05 -6.49
C TYR A 139 1.69 -20.82 -5.21
N ALA A 140 2.03 -22.12 -5.34
CA ALA A 140 2.40 -22.94 -4.17
C ALA A 140 3.57 -22.31 -3.41
N ARG A 141 4.62 -21.91 -4.13
CA ARG A 141 5.78 -21.23 -3.54
C ARG A 141 5.40 -19.92 -2.83
N ARG A 142 4.45 -19.13 -3.37
CA ARG A 142 3.96 -17.91 -2.70
C ARG A 142 3.30 -18.23 -1.37
N MET A 143 2.45 -19.22 -1.33
CA MET A 143 1.71 -19.59 -0.12
C MET A 143 2.65 -20.09 0.99
N GLU A 144 3.76 -20.70 0.62
CA GLU A 144 4.78 -21.21 1.55
C GLU A 144 5.77 -20.13 2.03
N VAL A 145 6.18 -19.20 1.14
CA VAL A 145 7.30 -18.27 1.38
C VAL A 145 7.08 -17.35 2.58
N LYS A 146 5.82 -17.07 2.92
CA LYS A 146 5.46 -16.17 4.02
C LYS A 146 6.08 -16.62 5.34
N TYR A 147 6.03 -17.92 5.59
CA TYR A 147 6.51 -18.54 6.84
C TYR A 147 7.86 -19.28 6.67
N ALA A 148 8.49 -19.17 5.51
CA ALA A 148 9.80 -19.78 5.27
C ALA A 148 10.96 -18.96 5.85
N ASN A 149 10.75 -17.69 6.23
CA ASN A 149 11.78 -16.80 6.74
C ASN A 149 12.02 -17.05 8.23
N LYS A 150 13.19 -17.62 8.57
CA LYS A 150 13.60 -17.95 9.95
C LYS A 150 13.68 -16.72 10.84
N ALA A 151 14.16 -15.58 10.31
CA ALA A 151 14.22 -14.33 11.06
C ALA A 151 12.82 -13.84 11.46
N CYS A 152 11.81 -14.06 10.61
CA CYS A 152 10.42 -13.76 10.94
C CYS A 152 9.85 -14.72 11.98
N LEU A 153 10.12 -16.03 11.87
CA LEU A 153 9.61 -17.04 12.82
C LEU A 153 10.12 -16.83 14.24
N ALA A 154 11.33 -16.27 14.39
CA ALA A 154 11.91 -15.93 15.68
C ALA A 154 11.56 -14.51 16.16
N CYS A 155 10.77 -13.75 15.39
CA CYS A 155 10.56 -12.32 15.64
C CYS A 155 9.41 -12.07 16.62
N LYS A 156 9.67 -11.28 17.68
CA LYS A 156 8.69 -10.91 18.71
C LYS A 156 7.45 -10.19 18.18
N ILE A 157 7.56 -9.44 17.07
CA ILE A 157 6.44 -8.71 16.47
C ILE A 157 5.77 -9.45 15.30
N LEU A 158 6.11 -10.71 15.06
CA LEU A 158 5.50 -11.47 13.95
C LEU A 158 3.96 -11.43 13.97
N PRO A 159 3.27 -11.56 15.11
CA PRO A 159 1.81 -11.50 15.17
C PRO A 159 1.21 -10.15 14.72
N ILE A 160 1.98 -9.07 14.82
CA ILE A 160 1.58 -7.72 14.41
C ILE A 160 1.99 -7.45 12.97
N CYS A 161 3.24 -7.79 12.63
CA CYS A 161 3.86 -7.53 11.32
C CYS A 161 3.41 -8.50 10.22
N ASN A 162 2.95 -9.71 10.59
CA ASN A 162 2.60 -10.79 9.64
C ASN A 162 3.72 -11.17 8.65
N GLY A 163 4.98 -10.91 9.00
CA GLY A 163 6.14 -11.33 8.21
C GLY A 163 6.44 -10.49 6.96
N GLY A 164 5.75 -9.36 6.76
CA GLY A 164 6.01 -8.45 5.65
C GLY A 164 5.49 -8.95 4.28
N CYS A 165 6.01 -8.36 3.21
CA CYS A 165 5.55 -8.60 1.84
C CYS A 165 6.02 -9.96 1.29
N SER A 166 5.10 -10.85 0.94
CA SER A 166 5.41 -12.15 0.31
C SER A 166 6.07 -11.99 -1.07
N GLN A 167 5.70 -10.94 -1.83
CA GLN A 167 6.30 -10.67 -3.12
C GLN A 167 7.79 -10.30 -3.00
N ASN A 168 8.15 -9.46 -2.03
CA ASN A 168 9.55 -9.13 -1.78
C ASN A 168 10.37 -10.37 -1.39
N LYS A 169 9.78 -11.29 -0.64
CA LYS A 169 10.42 -12.55 -0.30
C LYS A 169 10.62 -13.46 -1.52
N LEU A 170 9.64 -13.51 -2.44
CA LEU A 170 9.76 -14.29 -3.68
C LEU A 170 10.83 -13.73 -4.61
N ASP A 171 10.98 -12.42 -4.65
CA ASP A 171 11.97 -11.72 -5.49
C ASP A 171 13.38 -11.77 -4.86
N ALA A 172 13.51 -12.09 -3.57
CA ALA A 172 14.79 -12.10 -2.87
C ALA A 172 15.55 -13.42 -2.99
N HIS A 173 16.88 -13.31 -2.95
CA HIS A 173 17.77 -14.48 -2.96
C HIS A 173 18.03 -15.06 -1.55
N ASN A 174 17.78 -14.28 -0.50
CA ASN A 174 17.98 -14.68 0.89
C ASN A 174 16.70 -14.42 1.69
N LEU A 175 16.25 -15.42 2.45
CA LEU A 175 15.03 -15.36 3.27
C LEU A 175 15.32 -15.11 4.77
N ASP A 176 16.57 -14.98 5.19
CA ASP A 176 16.94 -14.96 6.60
C ASP A 176 17.19 -13.54 7.15
N HIS A 177 16.40 -12.54 6.72
CA HIS A 177 16.48 -11.16 7.25
C HIS A 177 15.11 -10.49 7.35
N CYS A 178 15.05 -9.36 8.05
CA CYS A 178 13.84 -8.55 8.14
C CYS A 178 13.60 -7.75 6.87
N TYR A 179 12.55 -8.08 6.10
CA TYR A 179 12.21 -7.38 4.85
C TYR A 179 11.65 -5.97 5.04
N ASN A 180 11.23 -5.62 6.26
CA ASN A 180 10.79 -4.27 6.60
C ASN A 180 11.93 -3.40 7.13
N GLY A 181 13.16 -3.94 7.19
CA GLY A 181 14.35 -3.20 7.63
C GLY A 181 14.32 -2.75 9.09
N MET A 182 13.39 -3.28 9.91
CA MET A 182 13.24 -2.86 11.31
C MET A 182 14.38 -3.33 12.18
N SER A 183 14.96 -2.39 12.95
CA SER A 183 15.86 -2.68 14.07
C SER A 183 15.12 -3.34 15.24
N GLU A 184 15.84 -3.80 16.26
CA GLU A 184 15.20 -4.34 17.48
C GLU A 184 14.49 -3.23 18.24
N ASP A 185 15.02 -2.01 18.27
CA ASP A 185 14.41 -0.84 18.91
C ASP A 185 13.09 -0.47 18.24
N ASP A 186 13.03 -0.44 16.87
CA ASP A 186 11.77 -0.23 16.13
C ASP A 186 10.71 -1.27 16.47
N LYS A 187 11.14 -2.52 16.69
CA LYS A 187 10.23 -3.62 17.07
C LYS A 187 9.70 -3.45 18.49
N ASP A 188 10.55 -2.96 19.41
CA ASP A 188 10.15 -2.70 20.79
C ASP A 188 9.16 -1.53 20.87
N GLU A 189 9.39 -0.46 20.16
CA GLU A 189 8.45 0.65 20.07
C GLU A 189 7.08 0.20 19.55
N ARG A 190 7.06 -0.68 18.56
CA ARG A 190 5.81 -1.23 18.03
C ARG A 190 5.04 -2.13 18.98
N MET A 191 5.71 -2.73 19.93
CA MET A 191 5.04 -3.53 20.97
C MET A 191 4.37 -2.67 22.02
N LEU A 192 4.78 -1.40 22.16
CA LEU A 192 4.26 -0.46 23.15
C LEU A 192 3.07 0.37 22.62
N GLN A 193 2.82 0.33 21.32
CA GLN A 193 1.69 1.00 20.64
C GLN A 193 0.44 0.10 20.59
#